data_23ab111d914a00a08cef867113b8eadd
#
_entry.id   23ab111d914a00a08cef867113b8eadd
#
_cell.length_a   1.000
_cell.length_b   1.000
_cell.length_c   1.000
_cell.angle_alpha   90.00
_cell.angle_beta   90.00
_cell.angle_gamma   90.00
#
_symmetry.space_group_name_H-M   'P 1'
#
loop_
_entity.id
_entity.type
_entity.pdbx_description
1 polymer ?
#
loop_
_entity_poly.entity_id
_entity_poly.type
_entity_poly.pdbx_seq_one_letter_code
_entity_poly.pdbx_strand_id
1 'polypeptide(L)'
;MYMKNIFLLLSWLILLPSGILANPIKGMLERIDKGASNKFVVELHKSPNDFFELDRKGDKVVIRGNTYINIATGINWYLKYHAGIHLSWNGMYASLPDVLPPVLRKERHETNLALRYDFNYCTYSYSMAFWDWKRWEKELDWMALHGINLPLAAVGHECVWRNLLLRLGFSKQQINNFIAGPAFLAWWEMNNLEGWGGPNPDSWYEQQEALQKKILQRMKEWGMHPVLPGYSGMIPSKLDLGKRIDSGKEEKTASDTSSESAQSTLNKWNGFDRPGILLPDDPKFTRIANLFYEETEKLYGTSDYYSIDPFHEAKNLPAELDFGKAGRAIMETMEAACLAAATASAAVTAATPALAANAAEPAFATLSSALNGAFRNSSASSAMTQTSAAAALMALVPAQVPVTTAT
;
A
#
# COMPACT_ATOMS: atom_id res chain seq x y z
N MET A 1 -7.20 -66.08 -26.25
CA MET A 1 -6.76 -65.04 -27.19
C MET A 1 -7.26 -63.67 -26.66
N TYR A 2 -6.44 -63.00 -25.85
CA TYR A 2 -6.81 -61.75 -25.17
C TYR A 2 -6.17 -60.57 -25.89
N MET A 3 -6.99 -59.71 -26.47
CA MET A 3 -6.53 -58.41 -26.99
C MET A 3 -6.53 -57.39 -25.85
N LYS A 4 -5.36 -56.84 -25.53
CA LYS A 4 -5.16 -55.71 -24.60
C LYS A 4 -5.39 -54.43 -25.35
N ASN A 5 -6.43 -53.69 -24.95
CA ASN A 5 -6.62 -52.30 -25.38
C ASN A 5 -5.72 -51.40 -24.55
N ILE A 6 -4.73 -50.78 -25.19
CA ILE A 6 -3.91 -49.72 -24.62
C ILE A 6 -4.65 -48.38 -24.87
N PHE A 7 -5.21 -47.84 -23.79
CA PHE A 7 -5.67 -46.43 -23.80
C PHE A 7 -4.47 -45.50 -23.62
N LEU A 8 -4.10 -44.85 -24.70
CA LEU A 8 -3.19 -43.70 -24.68
C LEU A 8 -3.97 -42.47 -24.15
N LEU A 9 -3.76 -42.17 -22.87
CA LEU A 9 -4.13 -40.87 -22.28
C LEU A 9 -3.13 -39.81 -22.79
N LEU A 10 -3.51 -39.10 -23.84
CA LEU A 10 -2.89 -37.82 -24.21
C LEU A 10 -3.28 -36.80 -23.13
N SER A 11 -2.41 -36.57 -22.16
CA SER A 11 -2.47 -35.43 -21.29
C SER A 11 -2.17 -34.16 -22.12
N TRP A 12 -3.22 -33.47 -22.50
CA TRP A 12 -3.11 -32.09 -22.99
C TRP A 12 -2.66 -31.21 -21.81
N LEU A 13 -1.37 -30.94 -21.73
CA LEU A 13 -0.83 -29.89 -20.92
C LEU A 13 -1.33 -28.57 -21.53
N ILE A 14 -2.45 -28.06 -21.02
CA ILE A 14 -2.88 -26.69 -21.34
C ILE A 14 -1.85 -25.78 -20.69
N LEU A 15 -0.85 -25.38 -21.47
CA LEU A 15 -0.03 -24.21 -21.17
C LEU A 15 -0.98 -23.00 -21.17
N LEU A 16 -1.52 -22.68 -19.98
CA LEU A 16 -2.11 -21.36 -19.77
C LEU A 16 -1.03 -20.33 -20.14
N PRO A 17 -1.33 -19.36 -20.99
CA PRO A 17 -0.36 -18.31 -21.27
C PRO A 17 -0.04 -17.63 -19.95
N SER A 18 1.20 -17.80 -19.47
CA SER A 18 1.79 -16.92 -18.46
C SER A 18 1.49 -15.53 -18.99
N GLY A 19 0.57 -14.80 -18.30
CA GLY A 19 0.21 -13.46 -18.72
C GLY A 19 1.52 -12.71 -18.91
N ILE A 20 1.81 -12.33 -20.15
CA ILE A 20 2.95 -11.48 -20.46
C ILE A 20 2.65 -10.19 -19.72
N LEU A 21 3.24 -10.03 -18.51
CA LEU A 21 3.20 -8.77 -17.78
C LEU A 21 3.67 -7.72 -18.78
N ALA A 22 2.81 -6.77 -19.10
CA ALA A 22 3.13 -5.70 -20.01
C ALA A 22 4.45 -5.07 -19.56
N ASN A 23 5.40 -4.92 -20.47
CA ASN A 23 6.69 -4.29 -20.14
C ASN A 23 6.44 -2.80 -19.85
N PRO A 24 6.44 -2.36 -18.58
CA PRO A 24 6.09 -0.99 -18.21
C PRO A 24 7.11 0.03 -18.71
N ILE A 25 8.37 -0.41 -18.94
CA ILE A 25 9.46 0.44 -19.42
C ILE A 25 9.14 1.07 -20.77
N LYS A 26 8.61 0.29 -21.70
CA LYS A 26 8.27 0.81 -23.03
C LYS A 26 7.24 1.94 -22.94
N GLY A 27 6.17 1.71 -22.20
CA GLY A 27 5.12 2.71 -22.02
C GLY A 27 5.63 3.98 -21.35
N MET A 28 6.46 3.85 -20.32
CA MET A 28 7.09 4.98 -19.64
C MET A 28 7.99 5.79 -20.59
N LEU A 29 8.86 5.14 -21.35
CA LEU A 29 9.73 5.81 -22.32
C LEU A 29 8.94 6.59 -23.37
N GLU A 30 7.84 6.00 -23.90
CA GLU A 30 6.98 6.69 -24.88
C GLU A 30 6.23 7.89 -24.26
N ARG A 31 5.99 7.90 -22.93
CA ARG A 31 5.43 9.06 -22.23
C ARG A 31 6.47 10.15 -21.95
N ILE A 32 7.74 9.78 -21.82
CA ILE A 32 8.85 10.75 -21.68
C ILE A 32 9.08 11.47 -23.00
N ASP A 33 9.26 10.70 -24.08
CA ASP A 33 9.43 11.21 -25.46
C ASP A 33 8.98 10.16 -26.46
N LYS A 34 8.21 10.58 -27.47
CA LYS A 34 7.69 9.69 -28.50
C LYS A 34 8.84 9.04 -29.30
N GLY A 35 8.86 7.70 -29.33
CA GLY A 35 9.91 6.93 -30.00
C GLY A 35 11.14 6.65 -29.14
N ALA A 36 11.18 7.14 -27.88
CA ALA A 36 12.29 6.92 -26.96
C ALA A 36 12.57 5.43 -26.73
N SER A 37 11.54 4.59 -26.71
CA SER A 37 11.71 3.14 -26.50
C SER A 37 12.62 2.46 -27.53
N ASN A 38 12.77 3.02 -28.72
CA ASN A 38 13.64 2.48 -29.76
C ASN A 38 15.14 2.75 -29.52
N LYS A 39 15.46 3.70 -28.64
CA LYS A 39 16.83 4.14 -28.30
C LYS A 39 17.48 3.29 -27.22
N PHE A 40 16.68 2.47 -26.50
CA PHE A 40 17.12 1.65 -25.40
C PHE A 40 16.96 0.16 -25.68
N VAL A 41 17.85 -0.64 -25.11
CA VAL A 41 17.73 -2.08 -24.97
C VAL A 41 17.65 -2.37 -23.47
N VAL A 42 16.63 -3.10 -23.03
CA VAL A 42 16.42 -3.43 -21.62
C VAL A 42 16.49 -4.93 -21.42
N GLU A 43 17.22 -5.36 -20.39
CA GLU A 43 17.47 -6.77 -20.13
C GLU A 43 17.31 -7.05 -18.62
N LEU A 44 16.48 -8.04 -18.25
CA LEU A 44 16.32 -8.52 -16.88
C LEU A 44 17.35 -9.59 -16.56
N HIS A 45 18.13 -9.37 -15.50
CA HIS A 45 19.17 -10.29 -15.03
C HIS A 45 18.95 -10.61 -13.55
N LYS A 46 19.01 -11.89 -13.17
CA LYS A 46 18.91 -12.28 -11.77
C LYS A 46 20.11 -11.78 -10.96
N SER A 47 19.85 -11.26 -9.78
CA SER A 47 20.87 -10.85 -8.82
C SER A 47 20.28 -10.94 -7.40
N PRO A 48 21.10 -11.28 -6.38
CA PRO A 48 20.65 -11.27 -4.99
C PRO A 48 20.41 -9.85 -4.45
N ASN A 49 21.14 -8.86 -4.98
CA ASN A 49 20.99 -7.47 -4.63
C ASN A 49 20.32 -6.70 -5.75
N ASP A 50 19.61 -5.64 -5.40
CA ASP A 50 19.07 -4.69 -6.36
C ASP A 50 20.21 -3.97 -7.08
N PHE A 51 20.14 -3.96 -8.41
CA PHE A 51 21.15 -3.30 -9.25
C PHE A 51 20.57 -2.79 -10.55
N PHE A 52 21.26 -1.82 -11.13
CA PHE A 52 21.21 -1.53 -12.56
C PHE A 52 22.63 -1.46 -13.14
N GLU A 53 22.71 -1.70 -14.43
CA GLU A 53 23.96 -1.67 -15.18
C GLU A 53 23.74 -0.95 -16.50
N LEU A 54 24.64 -0.03 -16.84
CA LEU A 54 24.67 0.70 -18.09
C LEU A 54 25.74 0.14 -19.02
N ASP A 55 25.39 -0.01 -20.30
CA ASP A 55 26.26 -0.51 -21.34
C ASP A 55 25.80 0.05 -22.70
N ARG A 56 26.45 -0.33 -23.77
CA ARG A 56 26.04 0.02 -25.13
C ARG A 56 26.04 -1.17 -26.08
N LYS A 57 25.19 -1.11 -27.09
CA LYS A 57 25.18 -2.06 -28.21
C LYS A 57 24.90 -1.28 -29.49
N GLY A 58 25.98 -1.05 -30.27
CA GLY A 58 25.91 -0.16 -31.43
C GLY A 58 25.61 1.28 -30.97
N ASP A 59 24.56 1.85 -31.51
CA ASP A 59 24.01 3.19 -31.20
C ASP A 59 23.01 3.21 -30.04
N LYS A 60 22.64 2.03 -29.48
CA LYS A 60 21.67 1.93 -28.42
C LYS A 60 22.32 1.83 -27.05
N VAL A 61 21.64 2.46 -26.07
CA VAL A 61 21.95 2.32 -24.65
C VAL A 61 21.32 1.04 -24.13
N VAL A 62 22.14 0.21 -23.47
CA VAL A 62 21.69 -1.03 -22.83
C VAL A 62 21.57 -0.81 -21.34
N ILE A 63 20.39 -1.08 -20.79
CA ILE A 63 20.13 -1.01 -19.35
C ILE A 63 19.76 -2.40 -18.86
N ARG A 64 20.52 -2.92 -17.89
CA ARG A 64 20.26 -4.19 -17.22
C ARG A 64 19.84 -3.94 -15.78
N GLY A 65 18.97 -4.76 -15.23
CA GLY A 65 18.57 -4.72 -13.83
C GLY A 65 17.89 -6.02 -13.43
N ASN A 66 17.72 -6.25 -12.13
CA ASN A 66 16.99 -7.44 -11.66
C ASN A 66 15.48 -7.22 -11.53
N THR A 67 15.02 -5.96 -11.60
CA THR A 67 13.60 -5.58 -11.61
C THR A 67 13.35 -4.48 -12.65
N TYR A 68 12.09 -4.28 -13.05
CA TYR A 68 11.73 -3.15 -13.92
C TYR A 68 11.97 -1.79 -13.25
N ILE A 69 11.84 -1.70 -11.93
CA ILE A 69 12.15 -0.50 -11.16
C ILE A 69 13.64 -0.17 -11.28
N ASN A 70 14.51 -1.14 -11.10
CA ASN A 70 15.95 -0.92 -11.21
C ASN A 70 16.37 -0.56 -12.63
N ILE A 71 15.73 -1.13 -13.65
CA ILE A 71 15.93 -0.71 -15.05
C ILE A 71 15.47 0.73 -15.24
N ALA A 72 14.30 1.14 -14.72
CA ALA A 72 13.83 2.51 -14.80
C ALA A 72 14.79 3.48 -14.09
N THR A 73 15.29 3.10 -12.91
CA THR A 73 16.31 3.86 -12.18
C THR A 73 17.58 4.03 -13.01
N GLY A 74 18.04 2.96 -13.69
CA GLY A 74 19.18 3.01 -14.62
C GLY A 74 18.95 3.94 -15.80
N ILE A 75 17.72 3.96 -16.36
CA ILE A 75 17.33 4.91 -17.42
C ILE A 75 17.43 6.34 -16.90
N ASN A 76 16.85 6.64 -15.72
CA ASN A 76 16.93 7.98 -15.13
C ASN A 76 18.38 8.40 -14.84
N TRP A 77 19.18 7.47 -14.31
CA TRP A 77 20.60 7.69 -14.09
C TRP A 77 21.33 8.04 -15.39
N TYR A 78 21.13 7.26 -16.46
CA TYR A 78 21.69 7.52 -17.76
C TYR A 78 21.27 8.90 -18.31
N LEU A 79 19.97 9.20 -18.29
CA LEU A 79 19.45 10.48 -18.77
C LEU A 79 20.09 11.64 -18.03
N LYS A 80 20.23 11.55 -16.70
CA LYS A 80 20.78 12.60 -15.86
C LYS A 80 22.29 12.78 -16.04
N TYR A 81 23.06 11.71 -15.99
CA TYR A 81 24.52 11.80 -15.87
C TYR A 81 25.27 11.63 -17.19
N HIS A 82 24.66 11.00 -18.19
CA HIS A 82 25.27 10.84 -19.53
C HIS A 82 24.62 11.78 -20.56
N ALA A 83 23.30 11.92 -20.55
CA ALA A 83 22.59 12.74 -21.54
C ALA A 83 22.32 14.19 -21.07
N GLY A 84 22.58 14.52 -19.80
CA GLY A 84 22.33 15.86 -19.25
C GLY A 84 20.85 16.22 -19.16
N ILE A 85 19.97 15.21 -19.14
CA ILE A 85 18.50 15.37 -19.11
C ILE A 85 18.00 15.04 -17.71
N HIS A 86 17.40 16.02 -17.05
CA HIS A 86 16.82 15.85 -15.72
C HIS A 86 15.30 15.68 -15.76
N LEU A 87 14.82 14.52 -15.30
CA LEU A 87 13.41 14.25 -15.10
C LEU A 87 13.04 14.60 -13.65
N SER A 88 12.33 15.71 -13.46
CA SER A 88 11.88 16.14 -12.14
C SER A 88 10.42 15.78 -11.90
N TRP A 89 9.98 15.86 -10.65
CA TRP A 89 8.59 15.63 -10.29
C TRP A 89 7.61 16.54 -11.06
N ASN A 90 7.99 17.77 -11.32
CA ASN A 90 7.19 18.75 -12.10
C ASN A 90 7.38 18.60 -13.61
N GLY A 91 8.52 18.06 -14.07
CA GLY A 91 8.89 17.96 -15.48
C GLY A 91 9.36 16.57 -15.86
N MET A 92 8.42 15.72 -16.32
CA MET A 92 8.68 14.35 -16.76
C MET A 92 8.81 14.21 -18.28
N TYR A 93 8.63 15.28 -19.04
CA TYR A 93 8.77 15.29 -20.48
C TYR A 93 10.15 15.80 -20.87
N ALA A 94 10.80 15.12 -21.82
CA ALA A 94 12.07 15.53 -22.35
C ALA A 94 12.08 15.29 -23.87
N SER A 95 12.79 16.13 -24.61
CA SER A 95 13.12 15.83 -26.00
C SER A 95 14.48 15.15 -26.02
N LEU A 96 14.52 13.87 -26.36
CA LEU A 96 15.76 13.11 -26.46
C LEU A 96 16.46 13.41 -27.80
N PRO A 97 17.78 13.56 -27.81
CA PRO A 97 18.52 13.72 -29.06
C PRO A 97 18.34 12.48 -29.97
N ASP A 98 18.44 12.67 -31.27
CA ASP A 98 18.32 11.57 -32.25
C ASP A 98 19.28 10.45 -31.95
N VAL A 99 20.52 10.78 -31.64
CA VAL A 99 21.55 9.85 -31.18
C VAL A 99 21.86 10.14 -29.72
N LEU A 100 21.63 9.15 -28.87
CA LEU A 100 21.95 9.25 -27.46
C LEU A 100 23.46 9.23 -27.22
N PRO A 101 23.99 10.02 -26.28
CA PRO A 101 25.40 9.94 -25.86
C PRO A 101 25.79 8.51 -25.50
N PRO A 102 26.93 7.99 -25.98
CA PRO A 102 27.33 6.61 -25.73
C PRO A 102 27.76 6.42 -24.28
N VAL A 103 27.43 5.27 -23.71
CA VAL A 103 28.05 4.78 -22.48
C VAL A 103 29.47 4.35 -22.83
N LEU A 104 30.47 5.12 -22.40
CA LEU A 104 31.86 4.89 -22.76
C LEU A 104 32.52 3.68 -22.05
N ARG A 105 32.04 3.41 -20.83
CA ARG A 105 32.46 2.27 -20.02
C ARG A 105 31.22 1.66 -19.39
N LYS A 106 31.17 0.34 -19.38
CA LYS A 106 30.18 -0.39 -18.62
C LYS A 106 30.26 0.01 -17.14
N GLU A 107 29.14 0.38 -16.54
CA GLU A 107 29.07 0.73 -15.13
C GLU A 107 27.91 0.00 -14.46
N ARG A 108 28.09 -0.33 -13.19
CA ARG A 108 27.11 -1.05 -12.39
C ARG A 108 26.94 -0.37 -11.04
N HIS A 109 25.68 -0.20 -10.67
CA HIS A 109 25.27 0.38 -9.40
C HIS A 109 24.40 -0.62 -8.65
N GLU A 110 24.69 -0.81 -7.37
CA GLU A 110 23.97 -1.75 -6.51
C GLU A 110 23.49 -1.05 -5.23
N THR A 111 22.44 -1.59 -4.63
CA THR A 111 21.98 -1.20 -3.31
C THR A 111 21.54 -2.43 -2.51
N ASN A 112 21.80 -2.37 -1.21
CA ASN A 112 21.31 -3.35 -0.24
C ASN A 112 19.98 -2.93 0.43
N LEU A 113 19.44 -1.75 0.06
CA LEU A 113 18.15 -1.28 0.53
C LEU A 113 17.05 -2.01 -0.23
N ALA A 114 16.54 -3.09 0.35
CA ALA A 114 15.49 -3.89 -0.27
C ALA A 114 14.16 -3.12 -0.42
N LEU A 115 13.83 -2.27 0.55
CA LEU A 115 12.58 -1.51 0.60
C LEU A 115 12.88 -0.01 0.53
N ARG A 116 12.20 0.67 -0.40
CA ARG A 116 12.33 2.12 -0.64
C ARG A 116 10.93 2.72 -0.68
N TYR A 117 10.55 3.28 0.48
CA TYR A 117 9.20 3.76 0.77
C TYR A 117 8.98 5.17 0.24
N ASP A 118 7.75 5.46 -0.19
CA ASP A 118 7.32 6.81 -0.56
C ASP A 118 5.90 7.09 -0.10
N PHE A 119 5.63 8.38 0.12
CA PHE A 119 4.41 8.99 0.60
C PHE A 119 4.17 8.85 2.11
N ASN A 120 3.35 9.76 2.59
CA ASN A 120 2.66 9.71 3.87
C ASN A 120 1.20 10.13 3.67
N TYR A 121 0.38 9.98 4.69
CA TYR A 121 -1.05 10.33 4.59
C TYR A 121 -1.27 11.78 4.20
N CYS A 122 -0.52 12.73 4.77
CA CYS A 122 -0.67 14.17 4.50
C CYS A 122 -0.52 14.51 3.02
N THR A 123 0.39 13.84 2.32
CA THR A 123 0.65 14.06 0.88
C THR A 123 -0.62 13.88 0.06
N TYR A 124 -1.48 12.92 0.43
CA TYR A 124 -2.74 12.64 -0.26
C TYR A 124 -3.70 13.82 -0.25
N SER A 125 -3.81 14.54 0.86
CA SER A 125 -4.70 15.71 0.93
C SER A 125 -4.03 17.01 0.49
N TYR A 126 -2.72 17.17 0.71
CA TYR A 126 -2.02 18.39 0.27
C TYR A 126 -1.81 18.45 -1.24
N SER A 127 -1.57 17.32 -1.90
CA SER A 127 -1.19 17.31 -3.32
C SER A 127 -2.10 16.46 -4.20
N MET A 128 -2.69 15.38 -3.67
CA MET A 128 -3.21 14.29 -4.50
C MET A 128 -4.73 14.12 -4.45
N ALA A 129 -5.45 14.92 -3.62
CA ALA A 129 -6.87 14.74 -3.32
C ALA A 129 -7.78 14.58 -4.56
N PHE A 130 -7.40 15.23 -5.67
CA PHE A 130 -8.18 15.24 -6.91
C PHE A 130 -7.40 14.75 -8.13
N TRP A 131 -6.35 13.96 -7.92
CA TRP A 131 -5.60 13.39 -9.03
C TRP A 131 -6.43 12.36 -9.80
N ASP A 132 -6.43 12.51 -11.11
CA ASP A 132 -6.98 11.51 -12.03
C ASP A 132 -5.96 10.42 -12.36
N TRP A 133 -6.38 9.44 -13.14
CA TRP A 133 -5.49 8.37 -13.61
C TRP A 133 -4.26 8.89 -14.34
N LYS A 134 -4.41 9.91 -15.19
CA LYS A 134 -3.28 10.45 -15.98
C LYS A 134 -2.19 11.02 -15.05
N ARG A 135 -2.59 11.69 -13.97
CA ARG A 135 -1.62 12.20 -13.00
C ARG A 135 -1.00 11.07 -12.17
N TRP A 136 -1.79 10.08 -11.76
CA TRP A 136 -1.29 8.90 -11.05
C TRP A 136 -0.34 8.04 -11.90
N GLU A 137 -0.64 7.82 -13.19
CA GLU A 137 0.25 7.10 -14.10
C GLU A 137 1.63 7.76 -14.19
N LYS A 138 1.65 9.10 -14.29
CA LYS A 138 2.89 9.89 -14.26
C LYS A 138 3.65 9.72 -12.95
N GLU A 139 2.94 9.68 -11.82
CA GLU A 139 3.55 9.52 -10.51
C GLU A 139 4.21 8.15 -10.35
N LEU A 140 3.53 7.09 -10.75
CA LEU A 140 4.06 5.73 -10.70
C LEU A 140 5.30 5.57 -11.59
N ASP A 141 5.33 6.20 -12.76
CA ASP A 141 6.52 6.27 -13.60
C ASP A 141 7.66 7.03 -12.91
N TRP A 142 7.35 8.15 -12.26
CA TRP A 142 8.35 8.94 -11.51
C TRP A 142 8.94 8.14 -10.35
N MET A 143 8.10 7.44 -9.59
CA MET A 143 8.56 6.55 -8.53
C MET A 143 9.49 5.48 -9.06
N ALA A 144 9.13 4.79 -10.16
CA ALA A 144 9.97 3.76 -10.76
C ALA A 144 11.32 4.32 -11.22
N LEU A 145 11.33 5.52 -11.84
CA LEU A 145 12.56 6.22 -12.24
C LEU A 145 13.46 6.59 -11.06
N HIS A 146 12.89 6.73 -9.86
CA HIS A 146 13.61 7.09 -8.63
C HIS A 146 13.82 5.90 -7.69
N GLY A 147 13.53 4.69 -8.14
CA GLY A 147 13.84 3.45 -7.43
C GLY A 147 12.86 3.11 -6.30
N ILE A 148 11.72 3.79 -6.20
CA ILE A 148 10.69 3.52 -5.20
C ILE A 148 9.99 2.20 -5.53
N ASN A 149 9.91 1.31 -4.55
CA ASN A 149 9.28 0.00 -4.70
C ASN A 149 8.21 -0.30 -3.63
N LEU A 150 8.01 0.61 -2.67
CA LEU A 150 7.11 0.42 -1.52
C LEU A 150 6.27 1.69 -1.28
N PRO A 151 5.37 2.09 -2.20
CA PRO A 151 4.57 3.29 -2.03
C PRO A 151 3.33 3.06 -1.15
N LEU A 152 2.96 4.05 -0.32
CA LEU A 152 1.64 4.08 0.31
C LEU A 152 0.56 4.15 -0.77
N ALA A 153 -0.50 3.37 -0.64
CA ALA A 153 -1.59 3.25 -1.62
C ALA A 153 -2.96 3.46 -0.94
N ALA A 154 -3.22 4.71 -0.52
CA ALA A 154 -4.38 5.06 0.30
C ALA A 154 -5.60 5.59 -0.51
N VAL A 155 -5.50 5.72 -1.84
CA VAL A 155 -6.64 6.13 -2.68
C VAL A 155 -7.81 5.16 -2.48
N GLY A 156 -9.03 5.69 -2.31
CA GLY A 156 -10.23 4.87 -2.19
C GLY A 156 -10.35 4.06 -0.90
N HIS A 157 -9.50 4.34 0.11
CA HIS A 157 -9.61 3.65 1.40
C HIS A 157 -10.91 3.98 2.14
N GLU A 158 -11.46 5.15 1.93
CA GLU A 158 -12.80 5.53 2.41
C GLU A 158 -13.91 4.61 1.88
N CYS A 159 -13.71 3.93 0.76
CA CYS A 159 -14.65 2.94 0.23
C CYS A 159 -14.73 1.70 1.14
N VAL A 160 -13.62 1.28 1.73
CA VAL A 160 -13.56 0.17 2.69
C VAL A 160 -14.44 0.50 3.89
N TRP A 161 -14.25 1.69 4.47
CA TRP A 161 -15.04 2.15 5.61
C TRP A 161 -16.54 2.31 5.28
N ARG A 162 -16.84 2.91 4.11
CA ARG A 162 -18.23 3.02 3.65
C ARG A 162 -18.91 1.65 3.58
N ASN A 163 -18.26 0.68 2.96
CA ASN A 163 -18.82 -0.66 2.79
C ASN A 163 -18.96 -1.37 4.13
N LEU A 164 -17.97 -1.28 5.00
CA LEU A 164 -18.01 -1.83 6.35
C LEU A 164 -19.20 -1.27 7.14
N LEU A 165 -19.37 0.04 7.15
CA LEU A 165 -20.46 0.70 7.88
C LEU A 165 -21.83 0.39 7.28
N LEU A 166 -21.97 0.32 5.95
CA LEU A 166 -23.19 -0.14 5.28
C LEU A 166 -23.53 -1.58 5.66
N ARG A 167 -22.53 -2.48 5.71
CA ARG A 167 -22.69 -3.87 6.14
C ARG A 167 -23.15 -3.98 7.59
N LEU A 168 -22.77 -3.04 8.43
CA LEU A 168 -23.26 -2.91 9.82
C LEU A 168 -24.64 -2.21 9.91
N GLY A 169 -25.27 -1.87 8.78
CA GLY A 169 -26.61 -1.30 8.70
C GLY A 169 -26.68 0.19 9.04
N PHE A 170 -25.59 0.95 8.98
CA PHE A 170 -25.63 2.40 9.13
C PHE A 170 -26.19 3.08 7.88
N SER A 171 -26.96 4.15 8.08
CA SER A 171 -27.49 4.95 6.99
C SER A 171 -26.39 5.76 6.28
N LYS A 172 -26.62 6.12 5.01
CA LYS A 172 -25.70 7.01 4.26
C LYS A 172 -25.42 8.31 5.00
N GLN A 173 -26.43 8.89 5.67
CA GLN A 173 -26.23 10.13 6.44
C GLN A 173 -25.30 9.92 7.62
N GLN A 174 -25.42 8.82 8.34
CA GLN A 174 -24.52 8.50 9.46
C GLN A 174 -23.09 8.31 8.97
N ILE A 175 -22.91 7.61 7.86
CA ILE A 175 -21.60 7.39 7.21
C ILE A 175 -20.98 8.72 6.75
N ASN A 176 -21.79 9.59 6.13
CA ASN A 176 -21.36 10.93 5.68
C ASN A 176 -20.96 11.86 6.83
N ASN A 177 -21.49 11.65 8.02
CA ASN A 177 -21.07 12.39 9.22
C ASN A 177 -19.74 11.90 9.80
N PHE A 178 -19.24 10.75 9.36
CA PHE A 178 -17.99 10.17 9.80
C PHE A 178 -16.87 10.36 8.78
N ILE A 179 -17.08 10.00 7.51
CA ILE A 179 -16.07 10.08 6.48
C ILE A 179 -15.85 11.54 6.06
N ALA A 180 -14.60 11.98 6.09
CA ALA A 180 -14.25 13.35 5.67
C ALA A 180 -14.32 13.50 4.14
N GLY A 181 -14.41 14.75 3.69
CA GLY A 181 -14.31 15.10 2.27
C GLY A 181 -12.89 14.94 1.72
N PRO A 182 -12.72 14.96 0.38
CA PRO A 182 -11.49 14.56 -0.29
C PRO A 182 -10.23 15.29 0.17
N ALA A 183 -10.33 16.61 0.41
CA ALA A 183 -9.21 17.42 0.85
C ALA A 183 -8.82 17.19 2.33
N PHE A 184 -9.57 16.39 3.07
CA PHE A 184 -9.38 16.15 4.50
C PHE A 184 -9.23 14.67 4.85
N LEU A 185 -9.26 13.77 3.86
CA LEU A 185 -9.13 12.33 4.07
C LEU A 185 -7.84 11.94 4.79
N ALA A 186 -6.72 12.59 4.54
CA ALA A 186 -5.46 12.30 5.22
C ALA A 186 -5.56 12.43 6.75
N TRP A 187 -6.19 13.50 7.23
CA TRP A 187 -6.36 13.70 8.67
C TRP A 187 -7.44 12.80 9.26
N TRP A 188 -8.43 12.42 8.47
CA TRP A 188 -9.40 11.41 8.84
C TRP A 188 -8.72 10.02 8.98
N GLU A 189 -7.90 9.62 8.02
CA GLU A 189 -7.09 8.38 8.07
C GLU A 189 -6.17 8.33 9.30
N MET A 190 -5.60 9.46 9.70
CA MET A 190 -4.77 9.60 10.89
C MET A 190 -5.58 9.78 12.18
N ASN A 191 -6.92 9.60 12.13
CA ASN A 191 -7.79 9.72 13.30
C ASN A 191 -7.84 11.12 13.95
N ASN A 192 -7.55 12.19 13.19
CA ASN A 192 -7.54 13.56 13.69
C ASN A 192 -8.92 14.23 13.66
N LEU A 193 -9.72 13.97 12.63
CA LEU A 193 -11.03 14.59 12.44
C LEU A 193 -12.03 13.64 11.79
N GLU A 194 -13.33 13.90 11.96
CA GLU A 194 -14.40 13.19 11.25
C GLU A 194 -15.40 14.14 10.61
N GLY A 195 -16.00 13.70 9.49
CA GLY A 195 -17.13 14.35 8.82
C GLY A 195 -16.86 15.72 8.21
N TRP A 196 -15.64 16.23 8.25
CA TRP A 196 -15.32 17.57 7.76
C TRP A 196 -15.13 17.58 6.24
N GLY A 197 -15.65 18.63 5.57
CA GLY A 197 -15.47 18.82 4.13
C GLY A 197 -16.27 17.88 3.24
N GLY A 198 -17.13 17.05 3.82
CA GLY A 198 -18.10 16.19 3.14
C GLY A 198 -19.46 16.84 2.95
N PRO A 199 -20.49 16.06 2.57
CA PRO A 199 -20.45 14.63 2.26
C PRO A 199 -19.87 14.33 0.87
N ASN A 200 -19.27 13.13 0.73
CA ASN A 200 -18.85 12.64 -0.56
C ASN A 200 -20.07 12.05 -1.32
N PRO A 201 -20.29 12.40 -2.60
CA PRO A 201 -21.35 11.80 -3.40
C PRO A 201 -21.03 10.32 -3.72
N ASP A 202 -22.05 9.51 -4.03
CA ASP A 202 -21.84 8.09 -4.38
C ASP A 202 -20.86 7.92 -5.55
N SER A 203 -20.92 8.81 -6.55
CA SER A 203 -20.00 8.81 -7.69
C SER A 203 -18.52 9.02 -7.31
N TRP A 204 -18.24 9.67 -6.19
CA TRP A 204 -16.87 9.79 -5.65
C TRP A 204 -16.32 8.42 -5.28
N TYR A 205 -17.05 7.66 -4.49
CA TYR A 205 -16.63 6.33 -4.05
C TYR A 205 -16.41 5.38 -5.24
N GLU A 206 -17.32 5.41 -6.23
CA GLU A 206 -17.18 4.60 -7.45
C GLU A 206 -15.91 4.97 -8.24
N GLN A 207 -15.62 6.26 -8.37
CA GLN A 207 -14.44 6.74 -9.08
C GLN A 207 -13.16 6.42 -8.32
N GLN A 208 -13.12 6.58 -6.99
CA GLN A 208 -11.94 6.29 -6.19
C GLN A 208 -11.65 4.79 -6.12
N GLU A 209 -12.65 3.95 -6.01
CA GLU A 209 -12.50 2.49 -6.10
C GLU A 209 -11.90 2.08 -7.46
N ALA A 210 -12.46 2.59 -8.55
CA ALA A 210 -11.97 2.31 -9.89
C ALA A 210 -10.54 2.84 -10.12
N LEU A 211 -10.22 4.01 -9.56
CA LEU A 211 -8.89 4.61 -9.63
C LEU A 211 -7.87 3.77 -8.86
N GLN A 212 -8.18 3.38 -7.63
CA GLN A 212 -7.30 2.56 -6.81
C GLN A 212 -6.98 1.21 -7.48
N LYS A 213 -7.97 0.56 -8.07
CA LYS A 213 -7.74 -0.70 -8.83
C LYS A 213 -6.75 -0.51 -9.96
N LYS A 214 -6.80 0.62 -10.67
CA LYS A 214 -5.82 0.95 -11.73
C LYS A 214 -4.43 1.23 -11.16
N ILE A 215 -4.35 1.93 -10.03
CA ILE A 215 -3.08 2.22 -9.34
C ILE A 215 -2.42 0.91 -8.91
N LEU A 216 -3.16 0.03 -8.21
CA LEU A 216 -2.64 -1.26 -7.74
C LEU A 216 -2.22 -2.16 -8.91
N GLN A 217 -2.98 -2.18 -10.01
CA GLN A 217 -2.61 -2.92 -11.20
C GLN A 217 -1.30 -2.39 -11.81
N ARG A 218 -1.11 -1.08 -11.89
CA ARG A 218 0.14 -0.48 -12.40
C ARG A 218 1.31 -0.71 -11.44
N MET A 219 1.10 -0.65 -10.12
CA MET A 219 2.12 -1.01 -9.13
C MET A 219 2.58 -2.45 -9.33
N LYS A 220 1.65 -3.39 -9.54
CA LYS A 220 1.95 -4.79 -9.86
C LYS A 220 2.75 -4.94 -11.16
N GLU A 221 2.43 -4.19 -12.20
CA GLU A 221 3.18 -4.20 -13.48
C GLU A 221 4.63 -3.74 -13.29
N TRP A 222 4.87 -2.76 -12.43
CA TRP A 222 6.19 -2.29 -12.05
C TRP A 222 6.93 -3.26 -11.11
N GLY A 223 6.23 -4.16 -10.43
CA GLY A 223 6.77 -4.97 -9.32
C GLY A 223 6.94 -4.16 -8.04
N MET A 224 6.12 -3.11 -7.83
CA MET A 224 6.02 -2.38 -6.57
C MET A 224 5.15 -3.16 -5.58
N HIS A 225 5.45 -3.00 -4.30
CA HIS A 225 4.68 -3.54 -3.19
C HIS A 225 3.80 -2.42 -2.61
N PRO A 226 2.48 -2.42 -2.84
CA PRO A 226 1.62 -1.39 -2.27
C PRO A 226 1.57 -1.52 -0.74
N VAL A 227 1.66 -0.41 -0.03
CA VAL A 227 1.36 -0.34 1.40
C VAL A 227 -0.07 0.13 1.54
N LEU A 228 -0.96 -0.74 2.02
CA LEU A 228 -2.37 -0.39 2.24
C LEU A 228 -2.56 0.20 3.64
N PRO A 229 -3.52 1.13 3.85
CA PRO A 229 -3.91 1.52 5.18
C PRO A 229 -4.46 0.33 5.96
N GLY A 230 -4.02 0.17 7.23
CA GLY A 230 -4.46 -0.88 8.13
C GLY A 230 -5.41 -0.37 9.21
N TYR A 231 -6.15 -1.27 9.83
CA TYR A 231 -7.02 -0.94 10.95
C TYR A 231 -6.21 -0.77 12.25
N SER A 232 -6.38 0.38 12.89
CA SER A 232 -5.64 0.73 14.12
C SER A 232 -6.52 1.12 15.29
N GLY A 233 -7.82 0.78 15.24
CA GLY A 233 -8.77 1.05 16.31
C GLY A 233 -9.71 2.23 16.06
N MET A 234 -9.62 2.92 14.92
CA MET A 234 -10.53 4.01 14.58
C MET A 234 -11.99 3.53 14.54
N ILE A 235 -12.90 4.31 15.14
CA ILE A 235 -14.34 4.10 15.07
C ILE A 235 -15.05 5.45 14.98
N PRO A 236 -16.26 5.51 14.38
CA PRO A 236 -17.10 6.72 14.42
C PRO A 236 -17.40 7.13 15.86
N SER A 237 -17.17 8.40 16.22
CA SER A 237 -17.37 8.88 17.60
C SER A 237 -18.83 8.92 18.02
N LYS A 238 -19.74 9.08 17.05
CA LYS A 238 -21.19 9.31 17.27
C LYS A 238 -22.04 8.09 16.94
N LEU A 239 -21.43 6.97 16.59
CA LEU A 239 -22.15 5.75 16.21
C LEU A 239 -21.93 4.65 17.24
N ASP A 240 -23.00 4.04 17.72
CA ASP A 240 -22.90 2.89 18.62
C ASP A 240 -22.61 1.60 17.82
N LEU A 241 -21.34 1.41 17.47
CA LEU A 241 -20.87 0.18 16.84
C LEU A 241 -21.09 -1.04 17.74
N GLY A 242 -21.04 -0.87 19.08
CA GLY A 242 -21.14 -1.96 20.02
C GLY A 242 -22.47 -2.70 19.95
N LYS A 243 -23.57 -1.98 19.98
CA LYS A 243 -24.90 -2.59 19.90
C LYS A 243 -25.12 -3.32 18.59
N ARG A 244 -24.61 -2.81 17.47
CA ARG A 244 -24.77 -3.45 16.15
C ARG A 244 -23.89 -4.66 15.96
N ILE A 245 -22.70 -4.65 16.57
CA ILE A 245 -21.82 -5.81 16.56
C ILE A 245 -22.39 -6.94 17.41
N ASP A 246 -22.96 -6.64 18.57
CA ASP A 246 -23.46 -7.64 19.51
C ASP A 246 -24.79 -8.26 19.07
N SER A 247 -25.65 -7.50 18.39
CA SER A 247 -27.01 -7.96 18.05
C SER A 247 -27.05 -8.98 16.92
N GLY A 248 -26.09 -8.99 16.01
CA GLY A 248 -26.11 -9.89 14.83
C GLY A 248 -27.40 -9.80 13.98
N LYS A 249 -28.29 -8.88 14.29
CA LYS A 249 -29.60 -8.65 13.66
C LYS A 249 -29.75 -7.19 13.27
N GLU A 250 -30.35 -6.97 12.12
CA GLU A 250 -30.82 -5.65 11.68
C GLU A 250 -31.89 -5.11 12.63
N GLU A 251 -31.53 -4.36 13.64
CA GLU A 251 -32.48 -3.62 14.44
C GLU A 251 -32.78 -2.27 13.77
N LYS A 252 -34.00 -2.15 13.26
CA LYS A 252 -34.51 -0.99 12.49
C LYS A 252 -34.94 0.19 13.37
N THR A 253 -34.33 0.46 14.49
CA THR A 253 -34.67 1.66 15.28
C THR A 253 -33.47 2.15 16.04
N ALA A 254 -32.75 3.10 15.47
CA ALA A 254 -31.81 3.89 16.22
C ALA A 254 -32.45 5.24 16.56
N SER A 255 -32.91 5.42 17.78
CA SER A 255 -32.92 6.74 18.37
C SER A 255 -31.45 7.11 18.69
N ASP A 256 -31.02 8.27 18.22
CA ASP A 256 -29.68 8.83 18.50
C ASP A 256 -29.51 9.13 19.99
N THR A 257 -29.30 8.10 20.80
CA THR A 257 -28.84 8.28 22.18
C THR A 257 -27.43 7.78 22.27
N SER A 258 -26.51 8.73 22.36
CA SER A 258 -25.11 8.54 22.66
C SER A 258 -24.91 7.59 23.87
N SER A 259 -24.36 6.40 23.63
CA SER A 259 -23.89 5.56 24.75
C SER A 259 -22.46 5.97 25.10
N GLU A 260 -22.25 6.23 26.37
CA GLU A 260 -20.96 6.65 26.98
C GLU A 260 -19.85 5.57 26.96
N SER A 261 -20.00 4.49 26.20
CA SER A 261 -19.09 3.32 26.29
C SER A 261 -17.95 3.27 25.28
N ALA A 262 -17.92 4.08 24.25
CA ALA A 262 -16.70 4.31 23.48
C ALA A 262 -16.11 5.59 24.03
N GLN A 263 -14.89 5.57 24.54
CA GLN A 263 -14.26 6.74 25.14
C GLN A 263 -14.29 7.96 24.22
N SER A 264 -15.42 8.67 24.22
CA SER A 264 -15.64 9.94 23.50
C SER A 264 -14.82 11.11 24.08
N THR A 265 -13.91 10.82 25.00
CA THR A 265 -13.08 11.80 25.70
C THR A 265 -11.77 12.10 25.00
N LEU A 266 -11.57 11.64 23.77
CA LEU A 266 -10.48 12.17 22.97
C LEU A 266 -10.75 13.63 22.67
N ASN A 267 -9.87 14.50 23.16
CA ASN A 267 -9.96 15.94 22.93
C ASN A 267 -10.10 16.24 21.43
N LYS A 268 -10.77 17.37 21.14
CA LYS A 268 -10.80 17.89 19.78
C LYS A 268 -9.38 18.10 19.24
N TRP A 269 -9.22 17.82 17.97
CA TRP A 269 -8.00 18.17 17.24
C TRP A 269 -8.19 19.54 16.57
N ASN A 270 -7.48 20.56 17.04
CA ASN A 270 -7.61 21.93 16.53
C ASN A 270 -9.07 22.43 16.38
N GLY A 271 -9.95 22.05 17.32
CA GLY A 271 -11.36 22.40 17.30
C GLY A 271 -12.29 21.42 16.57
N PHE A 272 -11.73 20.46 15.80
CA PHE A 272 -12.51 19.42 15.10
C PHE A 272 -12.82 18.24 16.00
N ASP A 273 -13.99 17.63 15.80
CA ASP A 273 -14.33 16.35 16.44
C ASP A 273 -13.43 15.24 15.88
N ARG A 274 -12.91 14.40 16.76
CA ARG A 274 -12.10 13.23 16.40
C ARG A 274 -12.96 11.98 16.32
N PRO A 275 -12.61 11.00 15.48
CA PRO A 275 -13.08 9.63 15.63
C PRO A 275 -12.80 9.08 17.03
N GLY A 276 -13.59 8.10 17.47
CA GLY A 276 -13.27 7.30 18.66
C GLY A 276 -12.12 6.35 18.41
N ILE A 277 -11.55 5.81 19.47
CA ILE A 277 -10.51 4.77 19.42
C ILE A 277 -10.94 3.58 20.28
N LEU A 278 -10.94 2.39 19.69
CA LEU A 278 -10.96 1.13 20.42
C LEU A 278 -9.53 0.72 20.72
N LEU A 279 -9.28 0.37 21.97
CA LEU A 279 -7.99 -0.23 22.34
C LEU A 279 -7.96 -1.70 21.94
N PRO A 280 -6.79 -2.28 21.67
CA PRO A 280 -6.66 -3.66 21.19
C PRO A 280 -7.16 -4.74 22.14
N ASP A 281 -7.32 -4.43 23.44
CA ASP A 281 -7.88 -5.32 24.46
C ASP A 281 -9.42 -5.30 24.51
N ASP A 282 -10.08 -4.38 23.78
CA ASP A 282 -11.53 -4.41 23.59
C ASP A 282 -11.90 -5.55 22.64
N PRO A 283 -12.79 -6.48 23.03
CA PRO A 283 -13.22 -7.58 22.14
C PRO A 283 -13.79 -7.12 20.79
N LYS A 284 -14.32 -5.91 20.71
CA LYS A 284 -14.85 -5.31 19.49
C LYS A 284 -13.75 -4.95 18.48
N PHE A 285 -12.52 -4.69 18.97
CA PHE A 285 -11.38 -4.36 18.12
C PHE A 285 -11.15 -5.44 17.07
N THR A 286 -10.96 -6.69 17.50
CA THR A 286 -10.73 -7.84 16.60
C THR A 286 -11.88 -8.03 15.61
N ARG A 287 -13.13 -7.85 16.07
CA ARG A 287 -14.29 -8.02 15.20
C ARG A 287 -14.37 -6.96 14.10
N ILE A 288 -14.10 -5.70 14.41
CA ILE A 288 -14.06 -4.63 13.41
C ILE A 288 -12.87 -4.80 12.49
N ALA A 289 -11.70 -5.17 13.01
CA ALA A 289 -10.52 -5.49 12.21
C ALA A 289 -10.83 -6.57 11.16
N ASN A 290 -11.45 -7.67 11.55
CA ASN A 290 -11.83 -8.72 10.61
C ASN A 290 -12.73 -8.19 9.49
N LEU A 291 -13.79 -7.46 9.82
CA LEU A 291 -14.68 -6.88 8.83
C LEU A 291 -13.97 -5.88 7.91
N PHE A 292 -13.04 -5.09 8.47
CA PHE A 292 -12.25 -4.13 7.72
C PHE A 292 -11.35 -4.81 6.70
N TYR A 293 -10.61 -5.86 7.10
CA TYR A 293 -9.72 -6.58 6.19
C TYR A 293 -10.50 -7.43 5.19
N GLU A 294 -11.67 -7.97 5.53
CA GLU A 294 -12.57 -8.62 4.56
C GLU A 294 -13.02 -7.64 3.47
N GLU A 295 -13.42 -6.41 3.82
CA GLU A 295 -13.81 -5.40 2.82
C GLU A 295 -12.60 -4.90 2.02
N THR A 296 -11.42 -4.78 2.64
CA THR A 296 -10.17 -4.43 1.95
C THR A 296 -9.82 -5.49 0.91
N GLU A 297 -9.81 -6.77 1.30
CA GLU A 297 -9.55 -7.90 0.41
C GLU A 297 -10.52 -7.93 -0.77
N LYS A 298 -11.80 -7.77 -0.50
CA LYS A 298 -12.86 -7.76 -1.51
C LYS A 298 -12.70 -6.65 -2.53
N LEU A 299 -12.26 -5.45 -2.12
CA LEU A 299 -12.10 -4.30 -2.99
C LEU A 299 -10.76 -4.29 -3.73
N TYR A 300 -9.66 -4.59 -3.01
CA TYR A 300 -8.29 -4.29 -3.43
C TYR A 300 -7.34 -5.48 -3.38
N GLY A 301 -7.78 -6.61 -2.84
CA GLY A 301 -6.93 -7.76 -2.59
C GLY A 301 -6.11 -7.61 -1.31
N THR A 302 -5.21 -8.56 -1.10
CA THR A 302 -4.25 -8.55 0.02
C THR A 302 -2.97 -7.81 -0.34
N SER A 303 -2.26 -7.33 0.67
CA SER A 303 -0.90 -6.82 0.56
C SER A 303 -0.02 -7.42 1.64
N ASP A 304 1.29 -7.50 1.38
CA ASP A 304 2.29 -7.89 2.38
C ASP A 304 2.63 -6.74 3.34
N TYR A 305 2.18 -5.51 3.04
CA TYR A 305 2.55 -4.31 3.78
C TYR A 305 1.34 -3.45 4.10
N TYR A 306 1.24 -3.05 5.36
CA TYR A 306 0.18 -2.16 5.85
C TYR A 306 0.78 -1.00 6.65
N SER A 307 0.18 0.18 6.52
CA SER A 307 0.50 1.36 7.32
C SER A 307 -0.55 1.56 8.39
N ILE A 308 -0.14 1.73 9.63
CA ILE A 308 -1.01 2.04 10.78
C ILE A 308 -0.45 3.22 11.56
N ASP A 309 -1.35 4.08 12.04
CA ASP A 309 -1.02 5.20 12.95
C ASP A 309 -2.06 5.30 14.07
N PRO A 310 -2.00 4.39 15.08
CA PRO A 310 -3.11 4.16 16.00
C PRO A 310 -3.37 5.32 16.96
N PHE A 311 -2.38 6.13 17.27
CA PHE A 311 -2.48 7.14 18.32
C PHE A 311 -1.98 8.51 17.88
N HIS A 312 -2.08 8.80 16.58
CA HIS A 312 -1.58 10.03 15.99
C HIS A 312 -2.15 11.28 16.70
N GLU A 313 -1.26 12.06 17.31
CA GLU A 313 -1.61 13.27 18.09
C GLU A 313 -2.75 13.06 19.12
N ALA A 314 -2.98 11.81 19.56
CA ALA A 314 -3.99 11.51 20.54
C ALA A 314 -3.59 12.06 21.91
N LYS A 315 -4.54 12.74 22.56
CA LYS A 315 -4.41 13.25 23.93
C LYS A 315 -5.34 12.44 24.84
N ASN A 316 -5.06 12.44 26.15
CA ASN A 316 -5.88 11.74 27.14
C ASN A 316 -6.01 10.22 26.94
N LEU A 317 -4.95 9.60 26.39
CA LEU A 317 -4.83 8.14 26.46
C LEU A 317 -4.68 7.68 27.90
N PRO A 318 -5.11 6.44 28.25
CA PRO A 318 -4.90 5.90 29.59
C PRO A 318 -3.43 6.01 30.00
N ALA A 319 -3.18 6.48 31.21
CA ALA A 319 -1.81 6.68 31.72
C ALA A 319 -1.00 5.38 31.80
N GLU A 320 -1.70 4.25 31.97
CA GLU A 320 -1.17 2.89 32.04
C GLU A 320 -1.03 2.21 30.68
N LEU A 321 -1.35 2.90 29.57
CA LEU A 321 -1.27 2.32 28.23
C LEU A 321 0.17 1.97 27.86
N ASP A 322 0.45 0.68 27.74
CA ASP A 322 1.71 0.17 27.17
C ASP A 322 1.64 0.17 25.64
N PHE A 323 2.25 1.16 25.01
CA PHE A 323 2.27 1.31 23.55
C PHE A 323 2.91 0.11 22.84
N GLY A 324 3.93 -0.52 23.44
CA GLY A 324 4.57 -1.69 22.88
C GLY A 324 3.63 -2.90 22.86
N LYS A 325 2.88 -3.11 23.94
CA LYS A 325 1.87 -4.16 24.04
C LYS A 325 0.71 -3.89 23.08
N ALA A 326 0.22 -2.65 23.04
CA ALA A 326 -0.86 -2.26 22.13
C ALA A 326 -0.45 -2.43 20.66
N GLY A 327 0.75 -1.99 20.28
CA GLY A 327 1.26 -2.16 18.93
C GLY A 327 1.38 -3.62 18.51
N ARG A 328 1.89 -4.49 19.38
CA ARG A 328 1.93 -5.95 19.12
C ARG A 328 0.54 -6.53 18.94
N ALA A 329 -0.42 -6.19 19.80
CA ALA A 329 -1.78 -6.71 19.71
C ALA A 329 -2.50 -6.25 18.42
N ILE A 330 -2.26 -5.01 17.97
CA ILE A 330 -2.76 -4.50 16.67
C ILE A 330 -2.17 -5.33 15.53
N MET A 331 -0.85 -5.56 15.53
CA MET A 331 -0.17 -6.34 14.50
C MET A 331 -0.66 -7.78 14.44
N GLU A 332 -0.73 -8.47 15.58
CA GLU A 332 -1.23 -9.84 15.69
C GLU A 332 -2.67 -9.97 15.18
N THR A 333 -3.53 -9.00 15.53
CA THR A 333 -4.91 -8.95 15.02
C THR A 333 -4.96 -8.74 13.50
N MET A 334 -4.12 -7.86 12.97
CA MET A 334 -4.00 -7.60 11.53
C MET A 334 -3.56 -8.86 10.78
N GLU A 335 -2.49 -9.51 11.25
CA GLU A 335 -1.98 -10.75 10.63
C GLU A 335 -3.06 -11.84 10.60
N ALA A 336 -3.75 -12.06 11.72
CA ALA A 336 -4.82 -13.05 11.80
C ALA A 336 -6.01 -12.72 10.87
N ALA A 337 -6.42 -11.45 10.80
CA ALA A 337 -7.52 -11.00 9.96
C ALA A 337 -7.19 -11.09 8.47
N CYS A 338 -5.98 -10.69 8.06
CA CYS A 338 -5.52 -10.80 6.67
C CYS A 338 -5.43 -12.27 6.24
N LEU A 339 -4.93 -13.16 7.10
CA LEU A 339 -4.86 -14.59 6.81
C LEU A 339 -6.26 -15.20 6.65
N ALA A 340 -7.21 -14.81 7.51
CA ALA A 340 -8.59 -15.27 7.43
C ALA A 340 -9.28 -14.78 6.15
N ALA A 341 -9.10 -13.51 5.77
CA ALA A 341 -9.64 -12.94 4.53
C ALA A 341 -9.10 -13.66 3.29
N ALA A 342 -7.78 -13.84 3.21
CA ALA A 342 -7.13 -14.55 2.11
C ALA A 342 -7.61 -16.01 1.99
N THR A 343 -7.81 -16.71 3.12
CA THR A 343 -8.31 -18.08 3.14
C THR A 343 -9.76 -18.15 2.65
N ALA A 344 -10.60 -17.22 3.06
CA ALA A 344 -11.99 -17.14 2.61
C ALA A 344 -12.08 -16.86 1.09
N SER A 345 -11.25 -15.97 0.57
CA SER A 345 -11.16 -15.66 -0.86
C SER A 345 -10.71 -16.87 -1.68
N ALA A 346 -9.71 -17.62 -1.21
CA ALA A 346 -9.23 -18.84 -1.85
C ALA A 346 -10.31 -19.93 -1.87
N ALA A 347 -11.10 -20.08 -0.79
CA ALA A 347 -12.19 -21.04 -0.72
C ALA A 347 -13.31 -20.73 -1.72
N VAL A 348 -13.65 -19.43 -1.89
CA VAL A 348 -14.63 -18.97 -2.89
C VAL A 348 -14.12 -19.24 -4.31
N THR A 349 -12.84 -19.00 -4.57
CA THR A 349 -12.21 -19.25 -5.89
C THR A 349 -12.14 -20.73 -6.21
N ALA A 350 -11.87 -21.57 -5.22
CA ALA A 350 -11.84 -23.04 -5.38
C ALA A 350 -13.23 -23.65 -5.60
N ALA A 351 -14.29 -23.02 -5.08
CA ALA A 351 -15.67 -23.44 -5.29
C ALA A 351 -16.22 -23.05 -6.68
N THR A 352 -15.53 -22.17 -7.40
CA THR A 352 -15.83 -21.80 -8.80
C THR A 352 -14.88 -22.58 -9.72
N PRO A 353 -15.32 -23.59 -10.50
CA PRO A 353 -14.43 -24.45 -11.28
C PRO A 353 -13.90 -23.77 -12.54
N ALA A 354 -13.15 -22.70 -12.41
CA ALA A 354 -12.26 -22.15 -13.44
C ALA A 354 -11.45 -21.00 -12.82
N LEU A 355 -10.30 -21.28 -12.26
CA LEU A 355 -9.12 -20.38 -12.12
C LEU A 355 -8.30 -20.71 -10.86
N ALA A 356 -7.91 -21.97 -10.69
CA ALA A 356 -6.92 -22.33 -9.68
C ALA A 356 -5.54 -22.41 -10.35
N ALA A 357 -4.72 -21.39 -10.19
CA ALA A 357 -3.26 -21.55 -10.27
C ALA A 357 -2.55 -20.35 -9.61
N ASN A 358 -1.71 -20.70 -8.63
CA ASN A 358 -0.69 -19.92 -7.96
C ASN A 358 -1.12 -19.06 -6.76
N ALA A 359 -1.36 -19.73 -5.63
CA ALA A 359 -1.14 -19.14 -4.32
C ALA A 359 0.34 -19.37 -3.95
N ALA A 360 1.14 -18.32 -3.98
CA ALA A 360 2.47 -18.31 -3.38
C ALA A 360 2.33 -18.26 -1.85
N GLU A 361 3.15 -19.00 -1.13
CA GLU A 361 3.20 -18.96 0.33
C GLU A 361 3.48 -17.53 0.84
N PRO A 362 2.81 -17.09 1.92
CA PRO A 362 2.95 -15.72 2.41
C PRO A 362 4.32 -15.50 3.07
N ALA A 363 4.99 -14.43 2.68
CA ALA A 363 6.26 -13.94 3.23
C ALA A 363 6.17 -13.42 4.69
N PHE A 364 5.02 -13.52 5.34
CA PHE A 364 4.73 -13.03 6.69
C PHE A 364 5.60 -13.61 7.80
N ALA A 365 6.00 -14.87 7.69
CA ALA A 365 6.78 -15.55 8.73
C ALA A 365 8.18 -14.94 8.96
N THR A 366 8.74 -14.29 7.95
CA THR A 366 10.11 -13.74 8.01
C THR A 366 10.16 -12.35 8.68
N LEU A 367 9.09 -11.56 8.56
CA LEU A 367 9.02 -10.23 9.18
C LEU A 367 8.75 -10.30 10.68
N SER A 368 7.90 -11.22 11.14
CA SER A 368 7.62 -11.44 12.56
C SER A 368 8.89 -11.83 13.34
N SER A 369 9.77 -12.66 12.76
CA SER A 369 11.03 -13.04 13.39
C SER A 369 12.05 -11.90 13.47
N ALA A 370 12.09 -11.02 12.46
CA ALA A 370 12.98 -9.84 12.44
C ALA A 370 12.52 -8.77 13.43
N LEU A 371 11.22 -8.54 13.58
CA LEU A 371 10.64 -7.60 14.54
C LEU A 371 10.81 -8.06 15.98
N ASN A 372 10.64 -9.36 16.28
CA ASN A 372 10.89 -9.92 17.60
C ASN A 372 12.36 -9.81 18.02
N GLY A 373 13.30 -9.81 17.09
CA GLY A 373 14.73 -9.56 17.35
C GLY A 373 15.04 -8.09 17.71
N ALA A 374 14.40 -7.13 17.02
CA ALA A 374 14.61 -5.70 17.24
C ALA A 374 14.04 -5.21 18.59
N PHE A 375 12.89 -5.75 19.04
CA PHE A 375 12.27 -5.38 20.32
C PHE A 375 12.97 -5.96 21.56
N ARG A 376 13.74 -7.04 21.45
CA ARG A 376 14.48 -7.62 22.57
C ARG A 376 15.71 -6.81 23.00
N ASN A 377 16.22 -5.91 22.17
CA ASN A 377 17.45 -5.15 22.42
C ASN A 377 17.23 -3.71 22.89
N SER A 378 15.99 -3.25 23.09
CA SER A 378 15.72 -1.86 23.52
C SER A 378 15.25 -1.72 24.96
N SER A 379 15.86 -2.46 25.90
CA SER A 379 15.71 -2.19 27.33
C SER A 379 16.73 -1.17 27.80
N ALA A 380 16.63 0.07 27.35
CA ALA A 380 17.37 1.18 27.95
C ALA A 380 16.47 2.41 28.04
N SER A 381 16.18 2.77 29.27
CA SER A 381 15.60 3.97 29.83
C SER A 381 15.87 5.26 29.06
N SER A 382 14.83 6.03 28.75
CA SER A 382 14.62 7.39 29.25
C SER A 382 13.52 8.11 28.47
N ALA A 383 12.84 9.02 29.14
CA ALA A 383 11.68 9.79 28.73
C ALA A 383 11.71 10.26 27.27
N MET A 384 10.89 9.63 26.43
CA MET A 384 10.53 10.13 25.11
C MET A 384 9.23 10.93 25.23
N THR A 385 9.23 12.16 24.73
CA THR A 385 8.04 12.98 24.55
C THR A 385 7.08 12.30 23.56
N GLN A 386 5.78 12.45 23.74
CA GLN A 386 4.69 11.80 22.99
C GLN A 386 4.80 11.92 21.46
N THR A 387 5.55 12.87 20.93
CA THR A 387 5.82 13.05 19.49
C THR A 387 6.74 11.99 18.89
N SER A 388 7.52 11.28 19.68
CA SER A 388 8.50 10.29 19.20
C SER A 388 7.97 8.85 19.12
N ALA A 389 6.85 8.54 19.76
CA ALA A 389 6.29 7.19 19.72
C ALA A 389 5.61 6.86 18.37
N ALA A 390 4.90 7.81 17.79
CA ALA A 390 4.30 7.66 16.45
C ALA A 390 5.38 7.59 15.35
N ALA A 391 6.45 8.37 15.50
CA ALA A 391 7.61 8.31 14.60
C ALA A 391 8.38 6.98 14.72
N ALA A 392 8.36 6.31 15.87
CA ALA A 392 9.05 5.05 16.07
C ALA A 392 8.36 3.86 15.40
N LEU A 393 7.03 3.88 15.22
CA LEU A 393 6.32 2.83 14.45
C LEU A 393 6.47 2.99 12.92
N MET A 394 6.70 4.22 12.44
CA MET A 394 7.05 4.48 11.02
C MET A 394 8.55 4.29 10.73
N ALA A 395 9.41 4.27 11.74
CA ALA A 395 10.88 4.26 11.61
C ALA A 395 11.51 2.86 11.72
N LEU A 396 10.80 1.78 11.46
CA LEU A 396 11.36 0.42 11.39
C LEU A 396 12.03 0.12 10.03
N VAL A 397 12.74 1.12 9.49
CA VAL A 397 13.85 0.89 8.57
C VAL A 397 15.14 1.09 9.38
N PRO A 398 16.04 0.13 9.50
CA PRO A 398 17.26 0.34 10.26
C PRO A 398 18.10 1.44 9.59
N ALA A 399 18.08 2.63 10.16
CA ALA A 399 19.08 3.64 9.89
C ALA A 399 20.35 3.19 10.60
N GLN A 400 21.29 2.60 9.87
CA GLN A 400 22.73 2.76 10.05
C GLN A 400 23.51 1.77 9.18
N VAL A 401 23.99 2.26 8.05
CA VAL A 401 25.24 1.79 7.47
C VAL A 401 26.04 3.05 7.13
N PRO A 402 27.29 3.18 7.59
CA PRO A 402 28.10 4.37 7.35
C PRO A 402 28.44 4.50 5.87
N VAL A 403 28.22 5.70 5.35
CA VAL A 403 28.73 6.10 4.03
C VAL A 403 30.26 6.16 4.12
N THR A 404 30.94 5.15 3.63
CA THR A 404 32.36 5.26 3.33
C THR A 404 32.52 6.07 2.05
N THR A 405 32.89 7.32 2.20
CA THR A 405 33.45 8.12 1.12
C THR A 405 34.76 7.49 0.70
N ALA A 406 34.80 6.85 -0.48
CA ALA A 406 36.03 6.55 -1.14
C ALA A 406 36.50 7.80 -1.88
N THR A 407 37.67 8.29 -1.48
CA THR A 407 38.51 9.29 -2.17
C THR A 407 38.91 8.83 -3.58
#